data_4c8c823782a704775b5c13cd49f4e6e1
#
_entry.id   4c8c823782a704775b5c13cd49f4e6e1
#
_cell.length_a   1.000
_cell.length_b   1.000
_cell.length_c   1.000
_cell.angle_alpha   90.00
_cell.angle_beta   90.00
_cell.angle_gamma   90.00
#
_symmetry.space_group_name_H-M   'P 1'
#
loop_
_entity.id
_entity.type
_entity.pdbx_description
1 polymer ?
#
loop_
_entity_poly.entity_id
_entity_poly.type
_entity_poly.pdbx_seq_one_letter_code
_entity_poly.pdbx_strand_id
1 'polypeptide(L)'
;PTSYARWYDSDGILYSFPVNARKPRANVSLQLSYTMPLDKKKNWSMTLSEGSAFNSSVSYQTKATRAALDKDSFDYSAFMADFWGNAHGNRFYDGLSGFRESRTLSFRENVGVSVKYNQDHYSFRFGANTRGRIFRYSLDKSTNMNTLDTRFFASGSYTTKHEFEFNTDLTYAFFNGYAEGYGKPEWRWNAVVSKNIGAFNLSISVNDILNQARNLSHTVTDNYEEDTYTLIMGRYILFGVKWNFGKMNAANSARAQRAAMDMLF
;
A
#
# COMPACT_ATOMS: atom_id res chain seq x y z
N PRO A 1 17.16 20.05 3.62
CA PRO A 1 16.38 18.80 3.73
C PRO A 1 17.32 17.60 3.71
N THR A 2 17.06 16.64 4.59
CA THR A 2 17.84 15.41 4.68
C THR A 2 17.57 14.54 3.46
N SER A 3 18.63 14.01 2.86
CA SER A 3 18.62 13.03 1.79
C SER A 3 19.58 11.90 2.15
N TYR A 4 19.83 10.97 1.23
CA TYR A 4 20.73 9.86 1.49
C TYR A 4 21.72 9.69 0.35
N ALA A 5 22.99 9.47 0.71
CA ALA A 5 24.02 8.93 -0.16
C ALA A 5 24.00 7.40 -0.03
N ARG A 6 23.96 6.69 -1.17
CA ARG A 6 23.81 5.23 -1.19
C ARG A 6 24.85 4.59 -2.08
N TRP A 7 25.42 3.46 -1.62
CA TRP A 7 26.36 2.64 -2.37
C TRP A 7 26.30 1.19 -1.90
N TYR A 8 26.84 0.30 -2.72
CA TYR A 8 27.04 -1.11 -2.36
C TYR A 8 28.52 -1.37 -2.10
N ASP A 9 28.82 -2.26 -1.16
CA ASP A 9 30.16 -2.80 -1.01
C ASP A 9 30.41 -4.00 -1.94
N SER A 10 31.59 -4.63 -1.80
CA SER A 10 31.97 -5.82 -2.59
C SER A 10 31.08 -7.03 -2.31
N ASP A 11 30.46 -7.09 -1.15
CA ASP A 11 29.59 -8.18 -0.71
C ASP A 11 28.12 -7.94 -1.08
N GLY A 12 27.81 -6.80 -1.75
CA GLY A 12 26.49 -6.43 -2.15
C GLY A 12 25.64 -5.81 -1.03
N ILE A 13 26.28 -5.41 0.09
CA ILE A 13 25.57 -4.77 1.20
C ILE A 13 25.33 -3.30 0.84
N LEU A 14 24.07 -2.86 0.97
CA LEU A 14 23.68 -1.47 0.74
C LEU A 14 23.96 -0.60 1.96
N TYR A 15 24.79 0.40 1.77
CA TYR A 15 25.01 1.49 2.73
C TYR A 15 24.15 2.69 2.38
N SER A 16 23.52 3.28 3.39
CA SER A 16 22.69 4.48 3.24
C SER A 16 23.08 5.50 4.29
N PHE A 17 23.57 6.65 3.85
CA PHE A 17 24.12 7.68 4.70
C PHE A 17 23.31 8.97 4.61
N PRO A 18 22.88 9.57 5.73
CA PRO A 18 22.14 10.83 5.71
C PRO A 18 23.04 11.99 5.27
N VAL A 19 22.60 12.74 4.30
CA VAL A 19 23.29 13.94 3.79
C VAL A 19 22.30 15.09 3.64
N ASN A 20 22.78 16.33 3.68
CA ASN A 20 21.96 17.50 3.42
C ASN A 20 21.79 17.71 1.91
N ALA A 21 20.56 17.58 1.41
CA ALA A 21 20.28 17.86 0.01
C ALA A 21 20.36 19.36 -0.26
N ARG A 22 20.99 19.76 -1.35
CA ARG A 22 20.99 21.16 -1.82
C ARG A 22 19.69 21.55 -2.50
N LYS A 23 18.97 20.59 -3.08
CA LYS A 23 17.68 20.83 -3.72
C LYS A 23 16.52 20.54 -2.78
N PRO A 24 15.44 21.32 -2.83
CA PRO A 24 14.30 21.10 -1.98
C PRO A 24 13.58 19.78 -2.33
N ARG A 25 13.00 19.18 -1.32
CA ARG A 25 12.00 18.14 -1.47
C ARG A 25 10.62 18.80 -1.51
N ALA A 26 9.73 18.26 -2.32
CA ALA A 26 8.35 18.68 -2.34
C ALA A 26 7.46 17.44 -2.13
N ASN A 27 6.47 17.58 -1.26
CA ASN A 27 5.43 16.61 -1.08
C ASN A 27 4.11 17.38 -0.98
N VAL A 28 3.22 17.13 -1.93
CA VAL A 28 1.91 17.77 -1.98
C VAL A 28 0.90 16.63 -2.11
N SER A 29 -0.11 16.64 -1.27
CA SER A 29 -1.20 15.68 -1.35
C SER A 29 -2.55 16.37 -1.21
N LEU A 30 -3.52 15.88 -1.96
CA LEU A 30 -4.91 16.26 -1.90
C LEU A 30 -5.73 15.00 -1.66
N GLN A 31 -6.74 15.10 -0.82
CA GLN A 31 -7.68 14.01 -0.59
C GLN A 31 -9.09 14.59 -0.49
N LEU A 32 -9.97 14.09 -1.33
CA LEU A 32 -11.38 14.49 -1.38
C LEU A 32 -12.25 13.24 -1.20
N SER A 33 -13.32 13.40 -0.44
CA SER A 33 -14.33 12.35 -0.30
C SER A 33 -15.69 13.02 -0.22
N TYR A 34 -16.61 12.54 -1.03
CA TYR A 34 -17.98 13.03 -1.06
C TYR A 34 -18.95 11.86 -1.00
N THR A 35 -19.80 11.88 0.02
CA THR A 35 -20.85 10.86 0.19
C THR A 35 -22.22 11.52 0.09
N MET A 36 -23.08 10.96 -0.75
CA MET A 36 -24.45 11.43 -0.92
C MET A 36 -25.46 10.29 -0.80
N PRO A 37 -26.63 10.54 -0.19
CA PRO A 37 -27.73 9.61 -0.24
C PRO A 37 -28.34 9.60 -1.65
N LEU A 38 -28.69 8.40 -2.14
CA LEU A 38 -29.32 8.22 -3.43
C LEU A 38 -30.86 8.13 -3.33
N ASP A 39 -31.37 7.92 -2.12
CA ASP A 39 -32.81 7.85 -1.85
C ASP A 39 -33.21 8.67 -0.63
N LYS A 40 -34.50 9.02 -0.54
CA LYS A 40 -35.05 9.80 0.57
C LYS A 40 -34.96 9.08 1.93
N LYS A 41 -34.98 7.75 1.93
CA LYS A 41 -34.85 6.93 3.14
C LYS A 41 -33.42 6.76 3.59
N LYS A 42 -32.45 7.23 2.78
CA LYS A 42 -31.00 7.09 3.00
C LYS A 42 -30.53 5.64 3.14
N ASN A 43 -31.29 4.70 2.56
CA ASN A 43 -30.86 3.30 2.51
C ASN A 43 -29.71 3.11 1.52
N TRP A 44 -29.76 3.86 0.42
CA TRP A 44 -28.71 3.90 -0.59
C TRP A 44 -27.81 5.12 -0.42
N SER A 45 -26.53 4.92 -0.49
CA SER A 45 -25.55 6.01 -0.53
C SER A 45 -24.48 5.72 -1.57
N MET A 46 -23.97 6.78 -2.18
CA MET A 46 -22.82 6.72 -3.08
C MET A 46 -21.69 7.53 -2.47
N THR A 47 -20.49 6.96 -2.50
CA THR A 47 -19.27 7.65 -2.11
C THR A 47 -18.34 7.77 -3.31
N LEU A 48 -17.89 8.98 -3.57
CA LEU A 48 -16.82 9.30 -4.51
C LEU A 48 -15.59 9.67 -3.69
N SER A 49 -14.45 9.14 -4.06
CA SER A 49 -13.17 9.46 -3.42
C SER A 49 -12.10 9.74 -4.47
N GLU A 50 -11.27 10.70 -4.16
CA GLU A 50 -10.10 11.08 -4.97
C GLU A 50 -8.95 11.33 -4.01
N GLY A 51 -7.74 10.91 -4.41
CA GLY A 51 -6.53 11.15 -3.64
C GLY A 51 -5.33 11.28 -4.56
N SER A 52 -4.83 12.52 -4.71
CA SER A 52 -3.64 12.81 -5.49
C SER A 52 -2.46 13.04 -4.57
N ALA A 53 -1.28 12.55 -4.95
CA ALA A 53 -0.03 12.84 -4.25
C ALA A 53 1.10 13.04 -5.25
N PHE A 54 1.76 14.17 -5.14
CA PHE A 54 2.99 14.48 -5.85
C PHE A 54 4.15 14.49 -4.87
N ASN A 55 5.24 13.78 -5.21
CA ASN A 55 6.47 13.82 -4.44
C ASN A 55 7.66 14.08 -5.36
N SER A 56 8.53 14.96 -4.93
CA SER A 56 9.85 15.21 -5.53
C SER A 56 10.92 15.01 -4.47
N SER A 57 11.78 14.05 -4.67
CA SER A 57 12.88 13.73 -3.77
C SER A 57 14.19 13.67 -4.52
N VAL A 58 15.28 13.81 -3.77
CA VAL A 58 16.65 13.74 -4.29
C VAL A 58 17.42 12.74 -3.45
N SER A 59 18.15 11.88 -4.09
CA SER A 59 19.12 10.95 -3.49
C SER A 59 20.45 11.05 -4.23
N TYR A 60 21.50 10.56 -3.63
CA TYR A 60 22.85 10.53 -4.18
C TYR A 60 23.33 9.11 -4.25
N GLN A 61 23.76 8.66 -5.42
CA GLN A 61 24.07 7.27 -5.67
C GLN A 61 25.36 7.13 -6.44
N THR A 62 26.05 6.03 -6.22
CA THR A 62 27.16 5.60 -7.08
C THR A 62 26.94 4.15 -7.53
N LYS A 63 27.29 3.88 -8.79
CA LYS A 63 27.38 2.50 -9.30
C LYS A 63 28.70 1.84 -8.96
N ALA A 64 29.69 2.61 -8.50
CA ALA A 64 30.97 2.07 -8.06
C ALA A 64 30.81 1.37 -6.71
N THR A 65 31.33 0.16 -6.62
CA THR A 65 31.48 -0.55 -5.35
C THR A 65 32.45 0.19 -4.47
N ARG A 66 32.10 0.40 -3.20
CA ARG A 66 32.96 1.06 -2.21
C ARG A 66 33.25 0.13 -1.06
N ALA A 67 34.32 0.43 -0.33
CA ALA A 67 34.66 -0.32 0.87
C ALA A 67 33.51 -0.31 1.89
N ALA A 68 33.36 -1.39 2.62
CA ALA A 68 32.49 -1.48 3.77
C ALA A 68 32.82 -0.37 4.78
N LEU A 69 31.79 0.18 5.43
CA LEU A 69 32.01 1.12 6.52
C LEU A 69 32.37 0.38 7.79
N ASP A 70 33.51 0.72 8.33
CA ASP A 70 33.84 0.36 9.69
C ASP A 70 33.23 1.39 10.65
N LYS A 71 32.31 0.95 11.51
CA LYS A 71 31.57 1.81 12.44
C LYS A 71 32.52 2.53 13.42
N ASP A 72 33.62 1.88 13.78
CA ASP A 72 34.52 2.36 14.83
C ASP A 72 35.53 3.40 14.31
N SER A 73 35.81 3.36 13.01
CA SER A 73 36.76 4.29 12.36
C SER A 73 36.12 5.30 11.42
N PHE A 74 34.78 5.29 11.27
CA PHE A 74 34.10 6.18 10.34
C PHE A 74 34.02 7.63 10.84
N ASP A 75 34.72 8.54 10.15
CA ASP A 75 34.63 9.98 10.40
C ASP A 75 33.58 10.60 9.49
N TYR A 76 32.42 10.94 10.10
CA TYR A 76 31.32 11.61 9.41
C TYR A 76 31.72 12.99 8.86
N SER A 77 32.50 13.76 9.62
CA SER A 77 32.87 15.10 9.22
C SER A 77 33.81 15.09 8.02
N ALA A 78 34.78 14.17 8.03
CA ALA A 78 35.65 13.95 6.89
C ALA A 78 34.88 13.46 5.65
N PHE A 79 33.95 12.53 5.83
CA PHE A 79 33.06 12.07 4.75
C PHE A 79 32.24 13.24 4.16
N MET A 80 31.62 14.08 5.00
CA MET A 80 30.80 15.19 4.54
C MET A 80 31.63 16.30 3.88
N ALA A 81 32.83 16.54 4.39
CA ALA A 81 33.75 17.50 3.77
C ALA A 81 34.18 17.04 2.37
N ASP A 82 34.53 15.78 2.23
CA ASP A 82 34.83 15.16 0.94
C ASP A 82 33.59 15.15 0.02
N PHE A 83 32.42 14.75 0.52
CA PHE A 83 31.16 14.73 -0.22
C PHE A 83 30.79 16.11 -0.79
N TRP A 84 30.98 17.18 -0.04
CA TRP A 84 30.63 18.53 -0.45
C TRP A 84 31.80 19.36 -0.98
N GLY A 85 33.02 19.08 -0.54
CA GLY A 85 34.21 19.86 -0.84
C GLY A 85 34.66 19.83 -2.29
N ASN A 86 34.42 18.70 -2.98
CA ASN A 86 34.78 18.54 -4.38
C ASN A 86 33.71 18.99 -5.37
N ALA A 87 32.65 19.61 -4.84
CA ALA A 87 31.50 20.05 -5.61
C ALA A 87 31.72 21.43 -6.22
N HIS A 88 32.44 21.52 -7.31
CA HIS A 88 32.64 22.79 -8.03
C HIS A 88 31.56 22.96 -9.12
N GLY A 89 30.79 24.08 -9.01
CA GLY A 89 29.82 24.47 -10.01
C GLY A 89 28.66 23.50 -10.19
N ASN A 90 28.15 23.37 -11.42
CA ASN A 90 27.04 22.47 -11.76
C ASN A 90 27.41 20.99 -11.86
N ARG A 91 28.69 20.66 -11.74
CA ARG A 91 29.23 19.29 -11.83
C ARG A 91 29.52 18.69 -10.45
N PHE A 92 28.65 18.91 -9.58
CA PHE A 92 28.68 18.58 -8.17
C PHE A 92 29.00 17.10 -7.87
N TYR A 93 28.85 16.20 -8.84
CA TYR A 93 28.93 14.75 -8.63
C TYR A 93 30.15 14.10 -9.22
N ASP A 94 30.90 14.81 -10.04
CA ASP A 94 32.08 14.26 -10.69
C ASP A 94 33.30 14.21 -9.75
N GLY A 95 33.28 14.95 -8.64
CA GLY A 95 34.40 15.06 -7.73
C GLY A 95 34.47 13.97 -6.68
N LEU A 96 33.38 13.40 -6.27
CA LEU A 96 33.28 12.47 -5.17
C LEU A 96 33.11 11.03 -5.63
N SER A 97 34.19 10.39 -6.04
CA SER A 97 34.22 8.93 -6.26
C SER A 97 32.94 8.40 -6.94
N GLY A 98 32.37 9.16 -7.89
CA GLY A 98 31.25 8.72 -8.72
C GLY A 98 29.85 8.84 -8.14
N PHE A 99 29.61 9.56 -7.05
CA PHE A 99 28.25 9.87 -6.61
C PHE A 99 27.55 10.79 -7.60
N ARG A 100 26.33 10.44 -7.98
CA ARG A 100 25.48 11.19 -8.88
C ARG A 100 24.15 11.51 -8.22
N GLU A 101 23.62 12.71 -8.47
CA GLU A 101 22.30 13.08 -8.01
C GLU A 101 21.24 12.32 -8.81
N SER A 102 20.37 11.62 -8.12
CA SER A 102 19.14 11.09 -8.67
C SER A 102 17.95 11.89 -8.14
N ARG A 103 17.20 12.50 -9.04
CA ARG A 103 15.92 13.11 -8.72
C ARG A 103 14.80 12.16 -9.08
N THR A 104 13.98 11.83 -8.09
CA THR A 104 12.79 11.03 -8.27
C THR A 104 11.57 11.94 -8.21
N LEU A 105 10.77 11.91 -9.27
CA LEU A 105 9.43 12.50 -9.29
C LEU A 105 8.42 11.37 -9.26
N SER A 106 7.48 11.41 -8.33
CA SER A 106 6.38 10.47 -8.31
C SER A 106 5.05 11.20 -8.22
N PHE A 107 4.11 10.75 -9.02
CA PHE A 107 2.72 11.14 -8.97
C PHE A 107 1.86 9.91 -8.73
N ARG A 108 0.92 10.01 -7.80
CA ARG A 108 -0.07 8.98 -7.51
C ARG A 108 -1.44 9.62 -7.59
N GLU A 109 -2.35 8.88 -8.20
CA GLU A 109 -3.75 9.24 -8.31
C GLU A 109 -4.58 8.04 -7.87
N ASN A 110 -5.52 8.23 -6.95
CA ASN A 110 -6.47 7.22 -6.54
C ASN A 110 -7.87 7.76 -6.77
N VAL A 111 -8.66 7.07 -7.56
CA VAL A 111 -10.07 7.41 -7.78
C VAL A 111 -10.92 6.23 -7.39
N GLY A 112 -11.93 6.46 -6.59
CA GLY A 112 -12.84 5.43 -6.12
C GLY A 112 -14.29 5.84 -6.23
N VAL A 113 -15.13 4.88 -6.54
CA VAL A 113 -16.59 5.00 -6.46
C VAL A 113 -17.14 3.78 -5.76
N SER A 114 -18.04 3.98 -4.82
CA SER A 114 -18.77 2.89 -4.20
C SER A 114 -20.21 3.26 -3.94
N VAL A 115 -21.07 2.27 -4.06
CA VAL A 115 -22.48 2.35 -3.71
C VAL A 115 -22.74 1.38 -2.57
N LYS A 116 -23.40 1.85 -1.54
CA LYS A 116 -23.76 1.08 -0.37
C LYS A 116 -25.28 1.11 -0.20
N TYR A 117 -25.85 -0.06 0.05
CA TYR A 117 -27.20 -0.23 0.54
C TYR A 117 -27.16 -0.74 1.99
N ASN A 118 -27.97 -0.16 2.87
CA ASN A 118 -27.98 -0.53 4.27
C ASN A 118 -29.42 -0.57 4.82
N GLN A 119 -29.77 -1.70 5.39
CA GLN A 119 -31.01 -1.91 6.16
C GLN A 119 -30.69 -2.71 7.44
N ASP A 120 -31.70 -2.89 8.32
CA ASP A 120 -31.51 -3.50 9.63
C ASP A 120 -30.89 -4.90 9.57
N HIS A 121 -31.28 -5.70 8.58
CA HIS A 121 -30.89 -7.11 8.49
C HIS A 121 -29.86 -7.40 7.39
N TYR A 122 -29.67 -6.49 6.43
CA TYR A 122 -28.73 -6.73 5.33
C TYR A 122 -28.10 -5.43 4.84
N SER A 123 -26.86 -5.56 4.41
CA SER A 123 -26.16 -4.50 3.74
C SER A 123 -25.38 -5.03 2.53
N PHE A 124 -25.26 -4.18 1.51
CA PHE A 124 -24.46 -4.46 0.32
C PHE A 124 -23.60 -3.25 0.02
N ARG A 125 -22.39 -3.50 -0.43
CA ARG A 125 -21.50 -2.48 -0.95
C ARG A 125 -20.82 -3.02 -2.19
N PHE A 126 -20.76 -2.23 -3.23
CA PHE A 126 -20.01 -2.53 -4.44
C PHE A 126 -19.39 -1.27 -4.98
N GLY A 127 -18.29 -1.43 -5.70
CA GLY A 127 -17.58 -0.28 -6.22
C GLY A 127 -16.34 -0.66 -7.01
N ALA A 128 -15.64 0.39 -7.40
CA ALA A 128 -14.36 0.29 -8.06
C ALA A 128 -13.38 1.30 -7.46
N ASN A 129 -12.11 0.92 -7.45
CA ASN A 129 -11.02 1.78 -7.05
C ASN A 129 -9.88 1.62 -8.06
N THR A 130 -9.39 2.72 -8.59
CA THR A 130 -8.28 2.74 -9.54
C THR A 130 -7.16 3.59 -8.98
N ARG A 131 -5.93 3.04 -9.04
CA ARG A 131 -4.70 3.72 -8.62
C ARG A 131 -3.73 3.81 -9.77
N GLY A 132 -3.48 5.03 -10.23
CA GLY A 132 -2.41 5.35 -11.16
C GLY A 132 -1.14 5.74 -10.40
N ARG A 133 0.01 5.30 -10.88
CA ARG A 133 1.32 5.70 -10.36
C ARG A 133 2.27 6.00 -11.52
N ILE A 134 2.94 7.13 -11.44
CA ILE A 134 3.94 7.58 -12.39
C ILE A 134 5.22 7.84 -11.62
N PHE A 135 6.31 7.17 -12.00
CA PHE A 135 7.64 7.40 -11.47
C PHE A 135 8.58 7.86 -12.59
N ARG A 136 9.37 8.88 -12.30
CA ARG A 136 10.38 9.41 -13.21
C ARG A 136 11.69 9.59 -12.46
N TYR A 137 12.71 8.95 -12.96
CA TYR A 137 14.06 8.98 -12.42
C TYR A 137 14.97 9.77 -13.36
N SER A 138 15.74 10.70 -12.80
CA SER A 138 16.61 11.56 -13.61
C SER A 138 17.89 10.85 -14.02
N LEU A 139 18.37 9.94 -13.19
CA LEU A 139 19.66 9.27 -13.37
C LEU A 139 19.55 8.09 -14.35
N ASP A 140 18.51 7.28 -14.18
CA ASP A 140 18.25 6.15 -15.05
C ASP A 140 16.80 6.20 -15.54
N LYS A 141 16.61 6.57 -16.80
CA LYS A 141 15.29 6.68 -17.40
C LYS A 141 14.69 5.31 -17.78
N SER A 142 15.49 4.26 -17.85
CA SER A 142 15.00 2.90 -18.13
C SER A 142 14.12 2.37 -16.99
N THR A 143 14.32 2.88 -15.77
CA THR A 143 13.52 2.54 -14.59
C THR A 143 12.23 3.36 -14.44
N ASN A 144 11.93 4.26 -15.41
CA ASN A 144 10.67 4.99 -15.40
C ASN A 144 9.48 4.04 -15.49
N MET A 145 8.50 4.24 -14.63
CA MET A 145 7.37 3.34 -14.50
C MET A 145 6.04 4.08 -14.52
N ASN A 146 5.08 3.51 -15.23
CA ASN A 146 3.66 3.91 -15.17
C ASN A 146 2.86 2.67 -14.84
N THR A 147 2.15 2.67 -13.73
CA THR A 147 1.28 1.55 -13.37
C THR A 147 -0.14 2.00 -13.14
N LEU A 148 -1.07 1.12 -13.44
CA LEU A 148 -2.49 1.30 -13.20
C LEU A 148 -3.05 0.03 -12.57
N ASP A 149 -3.44 0.14 -11.31
CA ASP A 149 -4.09 -0.93 -10.55
C ASP A 149 -5.58 -0.60 -10.45
N THR A 150 -6.43 -1.48 -10.93
CA THR A 150 -7.88 -1.33 -10.78
C THR A 150 -8.46 -2.52 -10.04
N ARG A 151 -9.31 -2.22 -9.06
CA ARG A 151 -9.97 -3.20 -8.23
C ARG A 151 -11.47 -2.94 -8.25
N PHE A 152 -12.23 -3.95 -8.62
CA PHE A 152 -13.67 -4.02 -8.39
C PHE A 152 -13.93 -4.82 -7.12
N PHE A 153 -14.89 -4.40 -6.33
CA PHE A 153 -15.24 -5.10 -5.12
C PHE A 153 -16.74 -5.14 -4.92
N ALA A 154 -17.20 -6.20 -4.28
CA ALA A 154 -18.56 -6.36 -3.79
C ALA A 154 -18.50 -7.02 -2.43
N SER A 155 -19.26 -6.51 -1.47
CA SER A 155 -19.41 -7.13 -0.16
C SER A 155 -20.88 -7.13 0.26
N GLY A 156 -21.24 -8.10 1.10
CA GLY A 156 -22.59 -8.20 1.61
C GLY A 156 -22.62 -8.80 3.01
N SER A 157 -23.56 -8.34 3.80
CA SER A 157 -23.88 -8.93 5.10
C SER A 157 -25.37 -9.17 5.22
N TYR A 158 -25.73 -10.27 5.88
CA TYR A 158 -27.11 -10.61 6.20
C TYR A 158 -27.20 -11.19 7.60
N THR A 159 -28.09 -10.65 8.42
CA THR A 159 -28.36 -11.14 9.78
C THR A 159 -29.75 -11.73 9.84
N THR A 160 -29.87 -13.00 10.17
CA THR A 160 -31.14 -13.68 10.33
C THR A 160 -31.81 -13.34 11.68
N LYS A 161 -33.11 -13.63 11.80
CA LYS A 161 -33.86 -13.50 13.06
C LYS A 161 -33.30 -14.41 14.19
N HIS A 162 -32.59 -15.48 13.83
CA HIS A 162 -31.96 -16.41 14.77
C HIS A 162 -30.51 -16.06 15.09
N GLU A 163 -30.09 -14.82 14.84
CA GLU A 163 -28.73 -14.30 15.12
C GLU A 163 -27.60 -15.00 14.34
N PHE A 164 -27.92 -15.63 13.22
CA PHE A 164 -26.89 -15.99 12.26
C PHE A 164 -26.52 -14.77 11.43
N GLU A 165 -25.25 -14.54 11.30
CA GLU A 165 -24.68 -13.46 10.49
C GLU A 165 -23.84 -14.07 9.36
N PHE A 166 -24.16 -13.71 8.12
CA PHE A 166 -23.45 -14.08 6.91
C PHE A 166 -22.74 -12.86 6.37
N ASN A 167 -21.44 -12.97 6.17
CA ASN A 167 -20.63 -11.92 5.56
C ASN A 167 -19.87 -12.51 4.39
N THR A 168 -19.77 -11.76 3.31
CA THR A 168 -18.98 -12.15 2.14
C THR A 168 -18.37 -10.93 1.47
N ASP A 169 -17.17 -11.08 0.95
CA ASP A 169 -16.49 -10.11 0.12
C ASP A 169 -15.87 -10.79 -1.10
N LEU A 170 -16.03 -10.13 -2.22
CA LEU A 170 -15.48 -10.54 -3.51
C LEU A 170 -14.71 -9.36 -4.10
N THR A 171 -13.49 -9.59 -4.52
CA THR A 171 -12.65 -8.60 -5.17
C THR A 171 -12.10 -9.18 -6.47
N TYR A 172 -12.12 -8.38 -7.52
CA TYR A 172 -11.40 -8.62 -8.76
C TYR A 172 -10.40 -7.50 -8.97
N ALA A 173 -9.12 -7.83 -9.06
CA ALA A 173 -8.05 -6.86 -9.28
C ALA A 173 -7.33 -7.17 -10.58
N PHE A 174 -6.99 -6.13 -11.35
CA PHE A 174 -6.11 -6.23 -12.50
C PHE A 174 -5.10 -5.10 -12.51
N PHE A 175 -3.97 -5.36 -13.14
CA PHE A 175 -2.77 -4.55 -13.03
C PHE A 175 -2.18 -4.32 -14.42
N ASN A 176 -1.84 -3.07 -14.73
CA ASN A 176 -1.22 -2.69 -15.99
C ASN A 176 0.07 -1.92 -15.74
N GLY A 177 1.02 -2.02 -16.68
CA GLY A 177 2.29 -1.30 -16.61
C GLY A 177 3.35 -1.97 -15.75
N TYR A 178 3.16 -3.23 -15.38
CA TYR A 178 4.13 -4.06 -14.68
C TYR A 178 4.91 -4.93 -15.65
N ALA A 179 6.08 -5.41 -15.24
CA ALA A 179 6.85 -6.38 -15.98
C ALA A 179 6.05 -7.67 -16.24
N GLU A 180 6.47 -8.45 -17.21
CA GLU A 180 5.83 -9.71 -17.54
C GLU A 180 5.77 -10.65 -16.33
N GLY A 181 4.58 -11.22 -16.09
CA GLY A 181 4.33 -12.10 -14.94
C GLY A 181 3.72 -11.42 -13.71
N TYR A 182 3.87 -10.09 -13.56
CA TYR A 182 3.40 -9.34 -12.39
C TYR A 182 2.00 -8.75 -12.53
N GLY A 183 1.53 -8.52 -13.73
CA GLY A 183 0.23 -7.89 -14.02
C GLY A 183 -0.93 -8.87 -14.14
N LYS A 184 -0.83 -10.11 -13.66
CA LYS A 184 -1.91 -11.10 -13.81
C LYS A 184 -3.09 -10.72 -12.93
N PRO A 185 -4.32 -10.68 -13.47
CA PRO A 185 -5.51 -10.42 -12.69
C PRO A 185 -5.77 -11.52 -11.65
N GLU A 186 -6.41 -11.13 -10.55
CA GLU A 186 -6.75 -12.07 -9.48
C GLU A 186 -8.17 -11.85 -8.97
N TRP A 187 -8.82 -12.94 -8.59
CA TRP A 187 -10.03 -12.94 -7.83
C TRP A 187 -9.73 -13.33 -6.40
N ARG A 188 -10.33 -12.62 -5.45
CA ARG A 188 -10.30 -12.98 -4.04
C ARG A 188 -11.71 -13.01 -3.51
N TRP A 189 -12.11 -14.14 -2.98
CA TRP A 189 -13.44 -14.31 -2.40
C TRP A 189 -13.33 -14.92 -1.01
N ASN A 190 -13.93 -14.24 -0.03
CA ASN A 190 -13.98 -14.67 1.35
C ASN A 190 -15.44 -14.74 1.82
N ALA A 191 -15.72 -15.63 2.75
CA ALA A 191 -17.02 -15.73 3.38
C ALA A 191 -16.90 -16.11 4.85
N VAL A 192 -17.77 -15.55 5.66
CA VAL A 192 -17.85 -15.81 7.11
C VAL A 192 -19.30 -16.07 7.49
N VAL A 193 -19.51 -17.11 8.28
CA VAL A 193 -20.77 -17.34 8.97
C VAL A 193 -20.51 -17.29 10.45
N SER A 194 -21.28 -16.50 11.18
CA SER A 194 -21.17 -16.43 12.64
C SER A 194 -22.52 -16.51 13.32
N LYS A 195 -22.51 -16.90 14.59
CA LYS A 195 -23.70 -16.96 15.44
C LYS A 195 -23.37 -16.53 16.86
N ASN A 196 -24.24 -15.71 17.43
CA ASN A 196 -24.18 -15.36 18.84
C ASN A 196 -24.98 -16.37 19.66
N ILE A 197 -24.34 -16.93 20.69
CA ILE A 197 -24.96 -17.86 21.64
C ILE A 197 -24.63 -17.38 23.04
N GLY A 198 -25.52 -16.61 23.66
CA GLY A 198 -25.28 -15.98 24.95
C GLY A 198 -24.07 -15.04 24.89
N ALA A 199 -23.05 -15.32 25.69
CA ALA A 199 -21.81 -14.52 25.72
C ALA A 199 -20.78 -14.92 24.65
N PHE A 200 -21.06 -15.94 23.87
CA PHE A 200 -20.14 -16.46 22.85
C PHE A 200 -20.56 -16.04 21.45
N ASN A 201 -19.60 -15.68 20.63
CA ASN A 201 -19.75 -15.59 19.19
C ASN A 201 -18.90 -16.69 18.56
N LEU A 202 -19.57 -17.60 17.85
CA LEU A 202 -18.94 -18.70 17.10
C LEU A 202 -18.89 -18.31 15.63
N SER A 203 -17.76 -18.55 14.97
CA SER A 203 -17.61 -18.23 13.56
C SER A 203 -16.87 -19.30 12.78
N ILE A 204 -17.24 -19.43 11.52
CA ILE A 204 -16.51 -20.20 10.50
C ILE A 204 -16.22 -19.24 9.36
N SER A 205 -14.95 -19.09 9.00
CA SER A 205 -14.53 -18.30 7.84
C SER A 205 -13.81 -19.14 6.82
N VAL A 206 -14.11 -18.89 5.55
CA VAL A 206 -13.41 -19.48 4.41
C VAL A 206 -12.73 -18.33 3.69
N ASN A 207 -11.41 -18.37 3.63
CA ASN A 207 -10.60 -17.35 2.99
C ASN A 207 -10.07 -17.87 1.66
N ASP A 208 -10.03 -16.98 0.68
CA ASP A 208 -9.59 -17.24 -0.69
C ASP A 208 -10.26 -18.50 -1.29
N ILE A 209 -11.60 -18.49 -1.32
CA ILE A 209 -12.44 -19.61 -1.82
C ILE A 209 -12.00 -20.07 -3.21
N LEU A 210 -11.57 -19.14 -4.07
CA LEU A 210 -11.14 -19.42 -5.44
C LEU A 210 -9.67 -19.84 -5.53
N ASN A 211 -8.93 -19.76 -4.43
CA ASN A 211 -7.50 -20.10 -4.35
C ASN A 211 -6.65 -19.37 -5.40
N GLN A 212 -6.90 -18.08 -5.58
CA GLN A 212 -6.23 -17.26 -6.58
C GLN A 212 -5.41 -16.11 -5.97
N ALA A 213 -5.45 -15.93 -4.66
CA ALA A 213 -4.69 -14.89 -3.99
C ALA A 213 -3.18 -15.06 -4.28
N ARG A 214 -2.53 -13.94 -4.57
CA ARG A 214 -1.09 -13.87 -4.83
C ARG A 214 -0.50 -12.77 -3.96
N ASN A 215 0.73 -12.95 -3.57
CA ASN A 215 1.47 -11.92 -2.88
C ASN A 215 2.84 -11.75 -3.54
N LEU A 216 2.80 -11.19 -4.73
CA LEU A 216 3.96 -10.83 -5.51
C LEU A 216 4.01 -9.31 -5.58
N SER A 217 5.08 -8.71 -5.08
CA SER A 217 5.33 -7.29 -5.22
C SER A 217 6.58 -7.05 -6.06
N HIS A 218 6.48 -6.08 -6.95
CA HIS A 218 7.57 -5.62 -7.77
C HIS A 218 7.86 -4.17 -7.41
N THR A 219 9.09 -3.91 -6.98
CA THR A 219 9.55 -2.59 -6.58
C THR A 219 10.71 -2.18 -7.46
N VAL A 220 10.53 -1.08 -8.18
CA VAL A 220 11.60 -0.46 -8.97
C VAL A 220 11.97 0.86 -8.31
N THR A 221 13.25 1.02 -8.07
CA THR A 221 13.83 2.28 -7.57
C THR A 221 14.90 2.74 -8.57
N ASP A 222 15.51 3.86 -8.27
CA ASP A 222 16.63 4.37 -9.04
C ASP A 222 17.94 3.56 -8.86
N ASN A 223 17.97 2.58 -7.93
CA ASN A 223 19.17 1.80 -7.58
C ASN A 223 19.01 0.32 -7.81
N TYR A 224 17.80 -0.20 -7.64
CA TYR A 224 17.55 -1.64 -7.67
C TYR A 224 16.12 -1.92 -8.15
N GLU A 225 15.97 -3.10 -8.67
CA GLU A 225 14.71 -3.76 -8.97
C GLU A 225 14.60 -4.95 -8.04
N GLU A 226 13.48 -5.07 -7.35
CA GLU A 226 13.26 -6.10 -6.34
C GLU A 226 11.92 -6.78 -6.60
N ASP A 227 11.98 -8.09 -6.70
CA ASP A 227 10.84 -8.97 -6.78
C ASP A 227 10.68 -9.68 -5.44
N THR A 228 9.63 -9.33 -4.72
CA THR A 228 9.31 -9.98 -3.45
C THR A 228 8.15 -10.93 -3.65
N TYR A 229 8.40 -12.21 -3.51
CA TYR A 229 7.39 -13.25 -3.44
C TYR A 229 7.21 -13.68 -1.99
N THR A 230 6.05 -13.39 -1.42
CA THR A 230 5.71 -13.87 -0.08
C THR A 230 4.81 -15.08 -0.21
N LEU A 231 5.24 -16.19 0.38
CA LEU A 231 4.40 -17.38 0.45
C LEU A 231 3.20 -17.07 1.33
N ILE A 232 2.01 -17.08 0.73
CA ILE A 232 0.76 -16.90 1.46
C ILE A 232 0.08 -18.25 1.62
N MET A 233 -0.69 -18.37 2.69
CA MET A 233 -1.63 -19.48 2.79
C MET A 233 -2.65 -19.33 1.65
N GLY A 234 -2.79 -20.35 0.83
CA GLY A 234 -3.88 -20.42 -0.14
C GLY A 234 -5.24 -20.49 0.57
N ARG A 235 -6.21 -21.12 -0.05
CA ARG A 235 -7.53 -21.31 0.57
C ARG A 235 -7.43 -22.04 1.92
N TYR A 236 -8.03 -21.44 2.96
CA TYR A 236 -8.06 -22.02 4.29
C TYR A 236 -9.39 -21.72 5.00
N ILE A 237 -9.70 -22.56 5.99
CA ILE A 237 -10.87 -22.42 6.85
C ILE A 237 -10.41 -22.15 8.27
N LEU A 238 -11.04 -21.16 8.93
CA LEU A 238 -10.80 -20.86 10.34
C LEU A 238 -12.10 -21.05 11.13
N PHE A 239 -11.95 -21.63 12.31
CA PHE A 239 -12.99 -21.67 13.33
C PHE A 239 -12.64 -20.66 14.41
N GLY A 240 -13.57 -19.76 14.71
CA GLY A 240 -13.38 -18.71 15.70
C GLY A 240 -14.36 -18.88 16.86
N VAL A 241 -13.89 -18.68 18.08
CA VAL A 241 -14.70 -18.55 19.28
C VAL A 241 -14.30 -17.26 19.98
N LYS A 242 -15.25 -16.33 20.10
CA LYS A 242 -15.05 -15.07 20.84
C LYS A 242 -15.95 -15.07 22.06
N TRP A 243 -15.37 -14.89 23.23
CA TRP A 243 -16.10 -14.72 24.45
C TRP A 243 -16.16 -13.25 24.87
N ASN A 244 -17.37 -12.70 25.01
CA ASN A 244 -17.62 -11.33 25.42
C ASN A 244 -17.80 -11.27 26.95
N PHE A 245 -16.77 -10.77 27.63
CA PHE A 245 -16.82 -10.51 29.08
C PHE A 245 -17.46 -9.14 29.30
N GLY A 246 -18.58 -9.11 30.03
CA GLY A 246 -19.25 -7.88 30.48
C GLY A 246 -20.58 -7.61 29.79
N LYS A 247 -21.32 -6.63 30.36
CA LYS A 247 -22.68 -6.21 29.92
C LYS A 247 -22.63 -5.26 28.68
N MET A 248 -21.86 -5.57 27.65
CA MET A 248 -21.98 -4.81 26.40
C MET A 248 -23.17 -5.31 25.61
N ASN A 249 -24.15 -4.45 25.37
CA ASN A 249 -25.33 -4.75 24.57
C ASN A 249 -24.92 -5.29 23.20
N ALA A 250 -25.52 -6.41 22.76
CA ALA A 250 -25.26 -7.07 21.49
C ALA A 250 -25.32 -6.11 20.26
N ALA A 251 -26.16 -5.07 20.33
CA ALA A 251 -26.25 -4.02 19.32
C ALA A 251 -24.95 -3.22 19.13
N ASN A 252 -24.16 -3.04 20.19
CA ASN A 252 -22.88 -2.30 20.11
C ASN A 252 -21.75 -3.19 19.60
N SER A 253 -21.79 -4.51 19.83
CA SER A 253 -20.78 -5.43 19.27
C SER A 253 -20.93 -5.60 17.77
N ALA A 254 -22.15 -5.67 17.25
CA ALA A 254 -22.42 -5.72 15.81
C ALA A 254 -21.99 -4.43 15.08
N ARG A 255 -22.19 -3.25 15.70
CA ARG A 255 -21.71 -1.97 15.17
C ARG A 255 -20.17 -1.88 15.17
N ALA A 256 -19.52 -2.36 16.23
CA ALA A 256 -18.05 -2.37 16.31
C ALA A 256 -17.42 -3.35 15.29
N GLN A 257 -18.05 -4.49 15.05
CA GLN A 257 -17.59 -5.45 14.02
C GLN A 257 -17.77 -4.88 12.60
N ARG A 258 -18.87 -4.18 12.33
CA ARG A 258 -19.08 -3.50 11.04
C ARG A 258 -18.04 -2.39 10.81
N ALA A 259 -17.77 -1.59 11.85
CA ALA A 259 -16.74 -0.54 11.78
C ALA A 259 -15.32 -1.12 11.59
N ALA A 260 -15.01 -2.25 12.21
CA ALA A 260 -13.71 -2.92 12.05
C ALA A 260 -13.53 -3.50 10.63
N MET A 261 -14.60 -4.02 10.02
CA MET A 261 -14.56 -4.46 8.62
C MET A 261 -14.46 -3.30 7.64
N ASP A 262 -15.13 -2.17 7.91
CA ASP A 262 -15.02 -0.95 7.07
C ASP A 262 -13.60 -0.32 7.12
N MET A 263 -12.75 -0.66 8.11
CA MET A 263 -11.37 -0.20 8.23
C MET A 263 -10.34 -1.13 7.55
N LEU A 264 -10.71 -2.36 7.24
CA LEU A 264 -9.82 -3.36 6.63
C LEU A 264 -9.86 -3.33 5.10
N PHE A 265 -10.72 -2.49 4.54
CA PHE A 265 -10.93 -2.30 3.10
C PHE A 265 -11.01 -0.77 2.79
#